data_f5b4aa9cecaceb82df76575377765463
#
_entry.id   f5b4aa9cecaceb82df76575377765463
#
_cell.length_a   1.000
_cell.length_b   1.000
_cell.length_c   1.000
_cell.angle_alpha   90.00
_cell.angle_beta   90.00
_cell.angle_gamma   90.00
#
_symmetry.space_group_name_H-M   'P 1'
#
loop_
_entity.id
_entity.type
_entity.pdbx_description
1 polymer ?
#
loop_
_entity_poly.entity_id
_entity_poly.type
_entity_poly.pdbx_seq_one_letter_code
_entity_poly.pdbx_strand_id
1 'polypeptide(L)'
;MKIVVAGGGYAGLSCLMEIADRLPDAERVLVDPSRWHLRQTRLQEALRRSLDGLRTPFSELGDQYGFRHVRASPSLSRKALARASAAGRLAGEGIDEDFDALVVAVGLRPRPRPRQARWVGLADLKGTDGRRLVRRIIEEAGGPSDRVTIVGGGATGLQYLFELRDALRREGAKTRLALVDPGRRLLPGQPDEFHAYVAERMEQSGITYLGGYGLASAGDGELELKGRQGGVRRLRSAFSFSFTGMKGLSL
;
A
#
# COMPACT_ATOMS: atom_id res chain seq x y z
N MET A 1 -0.22 5.15 34.71
CA MET A 1 0.46 5.71 33.52
C MET A 1 -0.43 5.51 32.33
N LYS A 2 -0.62 6.55 31.50
CA LYS A 2 -1.45 6.50 30.26
C LYS A 2 -0.58 6.67 29.03
N ILE A 3 -0.67 5.72 28.09
CA ILE A 3 0.11 5.73 26.85
C ILE A 3 -0.84 5.83 25.68
N VAL A 4 -0.63 6.86 24.84
CA VAL A 4 -1.39 7.08 23.62
C VAL A 4 -0.54 6.66 22.42
N VAL A 5 -1.08 5.80 21.55
CA VAL A 5 -0.45 5.35 20.31
C VAL A 5 -1.26 5.90 19.12
N ALA A 6 -0.68 6.80 18.34
CA ALA A 6 -1.29 7.35 17.15
C ALA A 6 -0.90 6.52 15.91
N GLY A 7 -1.88 5.83 15.32
CA GLY A 7 -1.74 4.96 14.16
C GLY A 7 -1.94 3.48 14.45
N GLY A 8 -3.01 2.89 13.89
CA GLY A 8 -3.42 1.49 14.05
C GLY A 8 -2.87 0.54 12.98
N GLY A 9 -1.72 0.89 12.37
CA GLY A 9 -0.97 0.00 11.49
C GLY A 9 -0.20 -1.08 12.26
N TYR A 10 0.61 -1.88 11.56
CA TYR A 10 1.41 -2.94 12.20
C TYR A 10 2.29 -2.41 13.33
N ALA A 11 3.01 -1.29 13.12
CA ALA A 11 3.90 -0.74 14.14
C ALA A 11 3.15 -0.30 15.41
N GLY A 12 1.99 0.37 15.25
CA GLY A 12 1.19 0.80 16.39
C GLY A 12 0.60 -0.35 17.18
N LEU A 13 0.06 -1.37 16.49
CA LEU A 13 -0.46 -2.57 17.16
C LEU A 13 0.65 -3.36 17.85
N SER A 14 1.81 -3.58 17.20
CA SER A 14 2.94 -4.26 17.84
C SER A 14 3.41 -3.50 19.07
N CYS A 15 3.42 -2.16 19.02
CA CYS A 15 3.74 -1.33 20.18
C CYS A 15 2.73 -1.52 21.32
N LEU A 16 1.43 -1.52 21.04
CA LEU A 16 0.38 -1.74 22.04
C LEU A 16 0.48 -3.13 22.70
N MET A 17 0.77 -4.17 21.91
CA MET A 17 0.99 -5.53 22.43
C MET A 17 2.21 -5.58 23.35
N GLU A 18 3.33 -5.01 22.93
CA GLU A 18 4.55 -4.95 23.75
C GLU A 18 4.35 -4.15 25.05
N ILE A 19 3.57 -3.05 24.99
CA ILE A 19 3.19 -2.29 26.19
C ILE A 19 2.30 -3.13 27.11
N ALA A 20 1.37 -3.90 26.56
CA ALA A 20 0.51 -4.78 27.33
C ALA A 20 1.31 -5.82 28.13
N ASP A 21 2.33 -6.39 27.50
CA ASP A 21 3.18 -7.40 28.14
C ASP A 21 4.13 -6.80 29.20
N ARG A 22 4.72 -5.64 28.92
CA ARG A 22 5.75 -5.04 29.81
C ARG A 22 5.20 -4.11 30.88
N LEU A 23 4.04 -3.47 30.62
CA LEU A 23 3.39 -2.48 31.47
C LEU A 23 1.90 -2.79 31.56
N PRO A 24 1.51 -3.91 32.18
CA PRO A 24 0.12 -4.40 32.22
C PRO A 24 -0.84 -3.40 32.83
N ASP A 25 -0.39 -2.61 33.84
CA ASP A 25 -1.20 -1.62 34.55
C ASP A 25 -1.32 -0.27 33.80
N ALA A 26 -0.66 -0.10 32.65
CA ALA A 26 -0.77 1.12 31.87
C ALA A 26 -2.11 1.19 31.14
N GLU A 27 -2.80 2.33 31.22
CA GLU A 27 -3.90 2.65 30.32
C GLU A 27 -3.36 2.83 28.91
N ARG A 28 -3.91 2.09 27.96
CA ARG A 28 -3.48 2.09 26.54
C ARG A 28 -4.59 2.63 25.65
N VAL A 29 -4.27 3.65 24.86
CA VAL A 29 -5.20 4.29 23.94
C VAL A 29 -4.65 4.26 22.54
N LEU A 30 -5.37 3.62 21.61
CA LEU A 30 -5.11 3.70 20.17
C LEU A 30 -5.89 4.86 19.55
N VAL A 31 -5.22 5.70 18.79
CA VAL A 31 -5.86 6.78 18.01
C VAL A 31 -5.66 6.48 16.52
N ASP A 32 -6.75 6.21 15.80
CA ASP A 32 -6.72 5.93 14.36
C ASP A 32 -8.07 6.33 13.73
N PRO A 33 -8.11 6.99 12.56
CA PRO A 33 -9.36 7.37 11.89
C PRO A 33 -10.14 6.15 11.34
N SER A 34 -9.50 5.01 11.13
CA SER A 34 -10.15 3.77 10.70
C SER A 34 -10.89 3.11 11.88
N ARG A 35 -11.86 2.26 11.56
CA ARG A 35 -12.51 1.36 12.55
C ARG A 35 -11.79 0.02 12.69
N TRP A 36 -10.86 -0.28 11.77
CA TRP A 36 -10.23 -1.59 11.66
C TRP A 36 -8.77 -1.49 11.27
N HIS A 37 -8.01 -2.43 11.73
CA HIS A 37 -6.72 -2.77 11.19
C HIS A 37 -6.86 -3.41 9.82
N LEU A 38 -6.18 -2.88 8.82
CA LEU A 38 -6.11 -3.48 7.49
C LEU A 38 -4.79 -4.21 7.31
N ARG A 39 -4.84 -5.52 7.01
CA ARG A 39 -3.67 -6.34 6.70
C ARG A 39 -3.09 -5.97 5.34
N GLN A 40 -2.36 -4.84 5.28
CA GLN A 40 -1.85 -4.23 4.03
C GLN A 40 -0.87 -5.13 3.28
N THR A 41 -0.12 -5.98 3.99
CA THR A 41 0.81 -6.95 3.38
C THR A 41 0.12 -8.05 2.57
N ARG A 42 -1.20 -8.19 2.74
CA ARG A 42 -2.05 -9.14 2.01
C ARG A 42 -3.08 -8.46 1.10
N LEU A 43 -2.95 -7.16 0.87
CA LEU A 43 -3.96 -6.37 0.15
C LEU A 43 -4.14 -6.82 -1.31
N GLN A 44 -3.11 -7.40 -1.95
CA GLN A 44 -3.22 -8.01 -3.29
C GLN A 44 -4.27 -9.13 -3.36
N GLU A 45 -4.54 -9.82 -2.24
CA GLU A 45 -5.55 -10.87 -2.19
C GLU A 45 -6.98 -10.34 -2.41
N ALA A 46 -7.18 -9.02 -2.24
CA ALA A 46 -8.47 -8.39 -2.54
C ALA A 46 -8.88 -8.51 -4.01
N LEU A 47 -7.94 -8.80 -4.94
CA LEU A 47 -8.28 -9.09 -6.34
C LEU A 47 -9.10 -10.39 -6.50
N ARG A 48 -9.08 -11.29 -5.51
CA ARG A 48 -9.79 -12.57 -5.55
C ARG A 48 -10.76 -12.80 -4.39
N ARG A 49 -10.68 -12.02 -3.31
CA ARG A 49 -11.54 -12.16 -2.13
C ARG A 49 -12.03 -10.80 -1.62
N SER A 50 -13.00 -10.78 -0.73
CA SER A 50 -13.49 -9.55 -0.10
C SER A 50 -12.40 -8.90 0.77
N LEU A 51 -12.36 -7.57 0.79
CA LEU A 51 -11.56 -6.79 1.73
C LEU A 51 -11.92 -7.06 3.20
N ASP A 52 -13.15 -7.49 3.49
CA ASP A 52 -13.59 -7.76 4.86
C ASP A 52 -12.75 -8.85 5.52
N GLY A 53 -12.35 -9.87 4.75
CA GLY A 53 -11.42 -10.90 5.21
C GLY A 53 -9.99 -10.41 5.52
N LEU A 54 -9.68 -9.15 5.18
CA LEU A 54 -8.38 -8.50 5.45
C LEU A 54 -8.47 -7.44 6.55
N ARG A 55 -9.64 -7.23 7.14
CA ARG A 55 -9.91 -6.23 8.16
C ARG A 55 -10.20 -6.91 9.49
N THR A 56 -9.65 -6.35 10.57
CA THR A 56 -9.97 -6.75 11.94
C THR A 56 -10.40 -5.49 12.70
N PRO A 57 -11.61 -5.46 13.30
CA PRO A 57 -12.07 -4.31 14.06
C PRO A 57 -11.12 -3.96 15.21
N PHE A 58 -10.87 -2.68 15.44
CA PHE A 58 -10.07 -2.25 16.59
C PHE A 58 -10.80 -2.49 17.93
N SER A 59 -12.13 -2.58 17.95
CA SER A 59 -12.86 -3.02 19.14
C SER A 59 -12.48 -4.45 19.54
N GLU A 60 -12.46 -5.40 18.59
CA GLU A 60 -12.08 -6.79 18.83
C GLU A 60 -10.62 -6.89 19.32
N LEU A 61 -9.71 -6.17 18.68
CA LEU A 61 -8.30 -6.11 19.08
C LEU A 61 -8.14 -5.42 20.46
N GLY A 62 -8.95 -4.41 20.74
CA GLY A 62 -8.97 -3.72 22.02
C GLY A 62 -9.41 -4.63 23.16
N ASP A 63 -10.46 -5.41 22.94
CA ASP A 63 -10.93 -6.42 23.93
C ASP A 63 -9.87 -7.50 24.18
N GLN A 64 -9.17 -7.92 23.10
CA GLN A 64 -8.14 -8.96 23.19
C GLN A 64 -6.85 -8.48 23.87
N TYR A 65 -6.39 -7.25 23.56
CA TYR A 65 -5.09 -6.74 23.98
C TYR A 65 -5.16 -5.61 25.01
N GLY A 66 -6.35 -5.30 25.51
CA GLY A 66 -6.54 -4.34 26.58
C GLY A 66 -6.23 -2.89 26.21
N PHE A 67 -6.71 -2.39 25.06
CA PHE A 67 -6.60 -0.99 24.71
C PHE A 67 -7.95 -0.39 24.30
N ARG A 68 -8.12 0.91 24.52
CA ARG A 68 -9.28 1.66 24.04
C ARG A 68 -8.96 2.32 22.69
N HIS A 69 -9.87 2.21 21.72
CA HIS A 69 -9.75 2.87 20.41
C HIS A 69 -10.52 4.20 20.41
N VAL A 70 -9.83 5.26 20.01
CA VAL A 70 -10.39 6.59 19.73
C VAL A 70 -10.32 6.84 18.23
N ARG A 71 -11.48 6.99 17.61
CA ARG A 71 -11.58 7.23 16.16
C ARG A 71 -11.38 8.71 15.86
N ALA A 72 -10.13 9.12 15.65
CA ALA A 72 -9.77 10.51 15.36
C ALA A 72 -8.56 10.59 14.42
N SER A 73 -8.38 11.77 13.81
CA SER A 73 -7.25 12.09 12.93
C SER A 73 -6.58 13.40 13.39
N PRO A 74 -5.89 13.39 14.54
CA PRO A 74 -5.25 14.59 15.04
C PRO A 74 -4.14 15.07 14.12
N SER A 75 -3.86 16.38 14.15
CA SER A 75 -2.68 16.92 13.48
C SER A 75 -1.42 16.41 14.18
N LEU A 76 -0.53 15.80 13.38
CA LEU A 76 0.78 15.30 13.83
C LEU A 76 1.93 16.07 13.16
N SER A 77 1.71 17.33 12.79
CA SER A 77 2.79 18.22 12.35
C SER A 77 3.77 18.47 13.49
N ARG A 78 5.02 18.79 13.18
CA ARG A 78 6.06 19.11 14.19
C ARG A 78 5.55 20.13 15.25
N LYS A 79 4.83 21.16 14.80
CA LYS A 79 4.26 22.20 15.69
C LYS A 79 3.15 21.63 16.59
N ALA A 80 2.29 20.75 16.04
CA ALA A 80 1.22 20.11 16.84
C ALA A 80 1.79 19.13 17.85
N LEU A 81 2.77 18.33 17.47
CA LEU A 81 3.46 17.40 18.39
C LEU A 81 4.21 18.12 19.51
N ALA A 82 4.90 19.23 19.20
CA ALA A 82 5.56 20.04 20.22
C ALA A 82 4.56 20.62 21.25
N ARG A 83 3.39 21.10 20.78
CA ARG A 83 2.32 21.56 21.67
C ARG A 83 1.75 20.44 22.52
N ALA A 84 1.45 19.29 21.91
CA ALA A 84 0.91 18.13 22.60
C ALA A 84 1.88 17.63 23.68
N SER A 85 3.19 17.55 23.38
CA SER A 85 4.23 17.17 24.33
C SER A 85 4.36 18.15 25.50
N ALA A 86 4.32 19.45 25.22
CA ALA A 86 4.39 20.47 26.26
C ALA A 86 3.16 20.48 27.20
N ALA A 87 1.99 20.14 26.66
CA ALA A 87 0.73 20.08 27.41
C ALA A 87 0.47 18.71 28.07
N GLY A 88 1.23 17.65 27.73
CA GLY A 88 0.88 16.27 28.11
C GLY A 88 -0.47 15.82 27.56
N ARG A 89 -0.95 16.41 26.46
CA ARG A 89 -2.32 16.24 25.97
C ARG A 89 -2.39 16.28 24.44
N LEU A 90 -3.06 15.28 23.85
CA LEU A 90 -3.37 15.22 22.44
C LEU A 90 -4.80 15.68 22.21
N ALA A 91 -4.96 16.91 21.70
CA ALA A 91 -6.25 17.53 21.46
C ALA A 91 -6.46 17.85 19.97
N GLY A 92 -7.72 17.76 19.53
CA GLY A 92 -8.12 18.07 18.15
C GLY A 92 -9.56 17.66 17.89
N GLU A 93 -9.96 17.64 16.63
CA GLU A 93 -11.30 17.21 16.23
C GLU A 93 -11.50 15.71 16.59
N GLY A 94 -12.48 15.45 17.44
CA GLY A 94 -12.85 14.10 17.88
C GLY A 94 -11.87 13.46 18.87
N ILE A 95 -10.93 14.23 19.44
CA ILE A 95 -9.98 13.74 20.42
C ILE A 95 -9.60 14.79 21.45
N ASP A 96 -9.55 14.33 22.69
CA ASP A 96 -9.08 15.10 23.85
C ASP A 96 -8.53 14.12 24.90
N GLU A 97 -7.25 13.76 24.79
CA GLU A 97 -6.61 12.70 25.58
C GLU A 97 -5.34 13.21 26.25
N ASP A 98 -5.32 13.17 27.58
CA ASP A 98 -4.08 13.35 28.33
C ASP A 98 -3.20 12.11 28.19
N PHE A 99 -1.87 12.26 28.30
CA PHE A 99 -0.94 11.17 28.22
C PHE A 99 0.33 11.42 29.04
N ASP A 100 0.92 10.34 29.56
CA ASP A 100 2.28 10.32 30.09
C ASP A 100 3.30 10.04 28.97
N ALA A 101 2.89 9.28 27.94
CA ALA A 101 3.70 9.02 26.77
C ALA A 101 2.86 8.99 25.48
N LEU A 102 3.40 9.56 24.40
CA LEU A 102 2.80 9.55 23.07
C LEU A 102 3.73 8.85 22.06
N VAL A 103 3.21 7.80 21.43
CA VAL A 103 3.90 7.08 20.36
C VAL A 103 3.25 7.43 19.00
N VAL A 104 4.05 7.88 18.03
CA VAL A 104 3.57 8.22 16.68
C VAL A 104 3.94 7.11 15.71
N ALA A 105 2.95 6.31 15.30
CA ALA A 105 3.09 5.12 14.46
C ALA A 105 2.24 5.19 13.18
N VAL A 106 2.05 6.38 12.62
CA VAL A 106 1.12 6.65 11.50
C VAL A 106 1.61 6.14 10.12
N GLY A 107 2.80 5.56 10.07
CA GLY A 107 3.33 4.88 8.90
C GLY A 107 3.74 5.79 7.74
N LEU A 108 3.69 5.24 6.55
CA LEU A 108 4.10 5.89 5.30
C LEU A 108 2.88 6.12 4.40
N ARG A 109 2.97 7.13 3.53
CA ARG A 109 1.97 7.37 2.49
C ARG A 109 2.50 6.91 1.12
N PRO A 110 1.67 6.30 0.27
CA PRO A 110 2.07 6.02 -1.11
C PRO A 110 2.46 7.31 -1.84
N ARG A 111 3.46 7.24 -2.70
CA ARG A 111 3.75 8.35 -3.61
C ARG A 111 2.55 8.61 -4.51
N PRO A 112 2.29 9.86 -4.90
CA PRO A 112 1.20 10.18 -5.80
C PRO A 112 1.31 9.40 -7.11
N ARG A 113 0.18 8.96 -7.63
CA ARG A 113 0.05 8.37 -8.98
C ARG A 113 -0.44 9.40 -9.99
N PRO A 114 -0.29 9.16 -11.29
CA PRO A 114 -0.98 9.93 -12.31
C PRO A 114 -2.50 9.96 -12.06
N ARG A 115 -3.14 11.12 -12.29
CA ARG A 115 -4.56 11.34 -11.90
C ARG A 115 -5.58 10.84 -12.93
N GLN A 116 -5.14 10.16 -13.99
CA GLN A 116 -6.04 9.62 -15.02
C GLN A 116 -6.92 8.48 -14.47
N ALA A 117 -8.12 8.31 -15.06
CA ALA A 117 -9.12 7.37 -14.61
C ALA A 117 -8.66 5.89 -14.63
N ARG A 118 -7.75 5.53 -15.55
CA ARG A 118 -7.23 4.16 -15.73
C ARG A 118 -5.96 3.88 -14.93
N TRP A 119 -5.72 4.67 -13.89
CA TRP A 119 -4.62 4.48 -12.96
C TRP A 119 -5.14 4.12 -11.57
N VAL A 120 -4.54 3.12 -10.97
CA VAL A 120 -4.82 2.67 -9.61
C VAL A 120 -3.51 2.62 -8.81
N GLY A 121 -3.51 3.17 -7.62
CA GLY A 121 -2.39 3.10 -6.68
C GLY A 121 -2.78 2.38 -5.39
N LEU A 122 -1.80 2.18 -4.51
CA LEU A 122 -2.00 1.48 -3.25
C LEU A 122 -3.07 2.14 -2.36
N ALA A 123 -3.20 3.47 -2.41
CA ALA A 123 -4.22 4.19 -1.66
C ALA A 123 -5.64 3.85 -2.13
N ASP A 124 -5.84 3.74 -3.44
CA ASP A 124 -7.14 3.41 -4.03
C ASP A 124 -7.56 1.98 -3.67
N LEU A 125 -6.60 1.04 -3.66
CA LEU A 125 -6.84 -0.38 -3.40
C LEU A 125 -7.33 -0.66 -1.98
N LYS A 126 -7.04 0.20 -1.00
CA LYS A 126 -7.52 0.08 0.39
C LYS A 126 -9.05 0.19 0.52
N GLY A 127 -9.70 0.84 -0.44
CA GLY A 127 -11.16 1.04 -0.48
C GLY A 127 -11.86 0.41 -1.68
N THR A 128 -11.13 -0.25 -2.58
CA THR A 128 -11.67 -0.78 -3.84
C THR A 128 -12.03 -2.26 -3.69
N ASP A 129 -13.23 -2.63 -4.13
CA ASP A 129 -13.58 -4.03 -4.35
C ASP A 129 -12.75 -4.58 -5.53
N GLY A 130 -11.83 -5.48 -5.21
CA GLY A 130 -10.90 -6.01 -6.20
C GLY A 130 -11.56 -6.83 -7.30
N ARG A 131 -12.69 -7.48 -7.04
CA ARG A 131 -13.42 -8.21 -8.08
C ARG A 131 -14.08 -7.25 -9.08
N ARG A 132 -14.59 -6.12 -8.60
CA ARG A 132 -15.10 -5.05 -9.47
C ARG A 132 -13.96 -4.43 -10.28
N LEU A 133 -12.79 -4.26 -9.67
CA LEU A 133 -11.59 -3.76 -10.38
C LEU A 133 -11.16 -4.72 -11.47
N VAL A 134 -11.10 -6.04 -11.22
CA VAL A 134 -10.75 -7.04 -12.23
C VAL A 134 -11.75 -7.02 -13.39
N ARG A 135 -13.06 -6.99 -13.10
CA ARG A 135 -14.09 -6.88 -14.16
C ARG A 135 -13.91 -5.62 -15.00
N ARG A 136 -13.72 -4.48 -14.37
CA ARG A 136 -13.45 -3.22 -15.06
C ARG A 136 -12.20 -3.31 -15.95
N ILE A 137 -11.13 -3.93 -15.49
CA ILE A 137 -9.91 -4.14 -16.30
C ILE A 137 -10.23 -5.00 -17.52
N ILE A 138 -11.03 -6.05 -17.37
CA ILE A 138 -11.43 -6.91 -18.49
C ILE A 138 -12.27 -6.14 -19.51
N GLU A 139 -13.21 -5.33 -19.05
CA GLU A 139 -14.06 -4.49 -19.91
C GLU A 139 -13.24 -3.44 -20.68
N GLU A 140 -12.25 -2.83 -20.02
CA GLU A 140 -11.47 -1.72 -20.60
C GLU A 140 -10.16 -2.18 -21.30
N ALA A 141 -9.65 -3.37 -20.99
CA ALA A 141 -8.32 -3.85 -21.39
C ALA A 141 -8.25 -5.39 -21.53
N GLY A 142 -9.36 -6.06 -21.85
CA GLY A 142 -9.43 -7.53 -21.90
C GLY A 142 -8.97 -8.16 -23.21
N GLY A 143 -8.73 -7.37 -24.24
CA GLY A 143 -8.33 -7.85 -25.58
C GLY A 143 -6.88 -8.34 -25.66
N PRO A 144 -6.55 -9.17 -26.67
CA PRO A 144 -5.20 -9.72 -26.86
C PRO A 144 -4.15 -8.67 -27.25
N SER A 145 -4.57 -7.51 -27.75
CA SER A 145 -3.70 -6.38 -28.07
C SER A 145 -3.54 -5.41 -26.89
N ASP A 146 -4.40 -5.52 -25.90
CA ASP A 146 -4.39 -4.64 -24.74
C ASP A 146 -3.26 -5.02 -23.77
N ARG A 147 -2.83 -4.02 -23.02
CA ARG A 147 -1.81 -4.20 -22.00
C ARG A 147 -2.23 -3.52 -20.71
N VAL A 148 -2.02 -4.22 -19.60
CA VAL A 148 -2.04 -3.64 -18.27
C VAL A 148 -0.59 -3.54 -17.76
N THR A 149 -0.21 -2.35 -17.32
CA THR A 149 1.15 -2.08 -16.88
C THR A 149 1.20 -1.84 -15.37
N ILE A 150 2.13 -2.51 -14.70
CA ILE A 150 2.48 -2.22 -13.31
C ILE A 150 3.77 -1.40 -13.31
N VAL A 151 3.74 -0.25 -12.66
CA VAL A 151 4.89 0.65 -12.49
C VAL A 151 5.38 0.54 -11.06
N GLY A 152 6.59 0.01 -10.89
CA GLY A 152 7.24 -0.29 -9.63
C GLY A 152 7.38 -1.79 -9.37
N GLY A 153 8.60 -2.31 -9.47
CA GLY A 153 8.99 -3.73 -9.31
C GLY A 153 9.39 -4.11 -7.89
N GLY A 154 8.96 -3.35 -6.89
CA GLY A 154 9.09 -3.75 -5.49
C GLY A 154 8.16 -4.91 -5.11
N ALA A 155 8.26 -5.40 -3.86
CA ALA A 155 7.47 -6.55 -3.38
C ALA A 155 5.97 -6.39 -3.65
N THR A 156 5.40 -5.22 -3.37
CA THR A 156 3.98 -4.93 -3.64
C THR A 156 3.64 -5.04 -5.13
N GLY A 157 4.45 -4.43 -6.00
CA GLY A 157 4.21 -4.48 -7.45
C GLY A 157 4.25 -5.90 -8.00
N LEU A 158 5.21 -6.72 -7.56
CA LEU A 158 5.32 -8.13 -7.95
C LEU A 158 4.15 -8.96 -7.44
N GLN A 159 3.75 -8.78 -6.19
CA GLN A 159 2.59 -9.48 -5.63
C GLN A 159 1.31 -9.17 -6.42
N TYR A 160 1.06 -7.88 -6.70
CA TYR A 160 -0.09 -7.49 -7.51
C TYR A 160 0.01 -7.99 -8.96
N LEU A 161 1.19 -8.02 -9.55
CA LEU A 161 1.41 -8.52 -10.92
C LEU A 161 0.95 -9.97 -11.05
N PHE A 162 1.40 -10.85 -10.16
CA PHE A 162 1.06 -12.26 -10.22
C PHE A 162 -0.38 -12.56 -9.81
N GLU A 163 -0.91 -11.89 -8.78
CA GLU A 163 -2.33 -12.02 -8.40
C GLU A 163 -3.27 -11.52 -9.51
N LEU A 164 -2.92 -10.40 -10.16
CA LEU A 164 -3.68 -9.88 -11.29
C LEU A 164 -3.64 -10.83 -12.49
N ARG A 165 -2.46 -11.37 -12.83
CA ARG A 165 -2.33 -12.39 -13.87
C ARG A 165 -3.27 -13.56 -13.61
N ASP A 166 -3.26 -14.07 -12.38
CA ASP A 166 -4.08 -15.23 -12.02
C ASP A 166 -5.58 -14.89 -12.02
N ALA A 167 -5.94 -13.67 -11.61
CA ALA A 167 -7.31 -13.20 -11.67
C ALA A 167 -7.81 -13.07 -13.13
N LEU A 168 -7.02 -12.44 -14.01
CA LEU A 168 -7.37 -12.28 -15.43
C LEU A 168 -7.46 -13.62 -16.15
N ARG A 169 -6.56 -14.56 -15.89
CA ARG A 169 -6.60 -15.91 -16.48
C ARG A 169 -7.83 -16.70 -16.07
N ARG A 170 -8.27 -16.60 -14.81
CA ARG A 170 -9.49 -17.27 -14.33
C ARG A 170 -10.75 -16.77 -15.03
N GLU A 171 -10.76 -15.50 -15.41
CA GLU A 171 -11.86 -14.87 -16.16
C GLU A 171 -11.68 -15.02 -17.70
N GLY A 172 -10.70 -15.78 -18.17
CA GLY A 172 -10.46 -16.01 -19.58
C GLY A 172 -9.91 -14.82 -20.39
N ALA A 173 -9.47 -13.76 -19.69
CA ALA A 173 -8.92 -12.56 -20.35
C ALA A 173 -7.53 -12.85 -20.96
N LYS A 174 -7.30 -12.29 -22.17
CA LYS A 174 -6.05 -12.44 -22.94
C LYS A 174 -5.14 -11.20 -22.85
N THR A 175 -5.40 -10.36 -21.89
CA THR A 175 -4.65 -9.12 -21.60
C THR A 175 -3.16 -9.40 -21.40
N ARG A 176 -2.30 -8.63 -22.04
CA ARG A 176 -0.85 -8.68 -21.82
C ARG A 176 -0.50 -7.91 -20.55
N LEU A 177 0.47 -8.43 -19.79
CA LEU A 177 0.98 -7.74 -18.61
C LEU A 177 2.39 -7.23 -18.85
N ALA A 178 2.70 -6.05 -18.30
CA ALA A 178 4.05 -5.51 -18.26
C ALA A 178 4.38 -4.99 -16.87
N LEU A 179 5.66 -5.10 -16.51
CA LEU A 179 6.24 -4.50 -15.31
C LEU A 179 7.32 -3.52 -15.73
N VAL A 180 7.23 -2.29 -15.23
CA VAL A 180 8.21 -1.22 -15.44
C VAL A 180 8.89 -0.92 -14.11
N ASP A 181 10.22 -0.91 -14.07
CA ASP A 181 10.99 -0.56 -12.88
C ASP A 181 12.30 0.15 -13.25
N PRO A 182 12.68 1.24 -12.55
CA PRO A 182 13.95 1.91 -12.79
C PRO A 182 15.17 1.09 -12.41
N GLY A 183 15.02 0.05 -11.58
CA GLY A 183 16.06 -0.95 -11.31
C GLY A 183 16.26 -1.89 -12.49
N ARG A 184 17.52 -2.26 -12.78
CA ARG A 184 17.80 -3.33 -13.74
C ARG A 184 17.44 -4.70 -13.17
N ARG A 185 17.50 -4.85 -11.86
CA ARG A 185 17.13 -6.05 -11.11
C ARG A 185 15.94 -5.74 -10.20
N LEU A 186 15.02 -6.68 -10.15
CA LEU A 186 13.87 -6.62 -9.25
C LEU A 186 14.33 -6.88 -7.81
N LEU A 187 13.73 -6.20 -6.84
CA LEU A 187 14.00 -6.39 -5.42
C LEU A 187 15.50 -6.42 -5.10
N PRO A 188 16.25 -5.32 -5.34
CA PRO A 188 17.67 -5.27 -5.02
C PRO A 188 17.89 -5.60 -3.54
N GLY A 189 18.86 -6.46 -3.26
CA GLY A 189 19.12 -6.98 -1.90
C GLY A 189 18.59 -8.39 -1.65
N GLN A 190 17.82 -8.98 -2.59
CA GLN A 190 17.49 -10.40 -2.55
C GLN A 190 18.60 -11.24 -3.20
N PRO A 191 18.74 -12.54 -2.84
CA PRO A 191 19.69 -13.47 -3.46
C PRO A 191 19.50 -13.61 -4.98
N ASP A 192 20.56 -14.01 -5.69
CA ASP A 192 20.52 -14.14 -7.15
C ASP A 192 19.55 -15.21 -7.62
N GLU A 193 19.42 -16.29 -6.88
CA GLU A 193 18.47 -17.38 -7.12
C GLU A 193 17.02 -16.89 -7.10
N PHE A 194 16.71 -15.94 -6.22
CA PHE A 194 15.38 -15.32 -6.16
C PHE A 194 15.12 -14.48 -7.40
N HIS A 195 16.11 -13.74 -7.88
CA HIS A 195 15.97 -12.96 -9.12
C HIS A 195 15.75 -13.86 -10.32
N ALA A 196 16.53 -14.93 -10.43
CA ALA A 196 16.39 -15.93 -11.50
C ALA A 196 14.99 -16.56 -11.48
N TYR A 197 14.53 -16.99 -10.30
CA TYR A 197 13.18 -17.52 -10.13
C TYR A 197 12.08 -16.56 -10.56
N VAL A 198 12.15 -15.30 -10.15
CA VAL A 198 11.14 -14.29 -10.52
C VAL A 198 11.17 -14.02 -12.03
N ALA A 199 12.36 -13.89 -12.63
CA ALA A 199 12.52 -13.68 -14.06
C ALA A 199 11.93 -14.85 -14.88
N GLU A 200 12.25 -16.09 -14.51
CA GLU A 200 11.70 -17.29 -15.11
C GLU A 200 10.16 -17.34 -15.00
N ARG A 201 9.60 -17.04 -13.82
CA ARG A 201 8.15 -17.01 -13.60
C ARG A 201 7.46 -15.94 -14.44
N MET A 202 8.10 -14.80 -14.66
CA MET A 202 7.57 -13.74 -15.53
C MET A 202 7.59 -14.19 -17.00
N GLU A 203 8.68 -14.79 -17.46
CA GLU A 203 8.81 -15.32 -18.82
C GLU A 203 7.77 -16.40 -19.10
N GLN A 204 7.68 -17.43 -18.26
CA GLN A 204 6.67 -18.50 -18.34
C GLN A 204 5.23 -17.96 -18.32
N SER A 205 5.03 -16.79 -17.75
CA SER A 205 3.73 -16.12 -17.67
C SER A 205 3.46 -15.16 -18.84
N GLY A 206 4.40 -14.99 -19.75
CA GLY A 206 4.29 -14.04 -20.87
C GLY A 206 4.28 -12.56 -20.40
N ILE A 207 4.86 -12.26 -19.24
CA ILE A 207 4.92 -10.91 -18.69
C ILE A 207 6.15 -10.18 -19.24
N THR A 208 5.94 -9.00 -19.82
CA THR A 208 7.03 -8.16 -20.31
C THR A 208 7.68 -7.39 -19.15
N TYR A 209 8.99 -7.57 -18.93
CA TYR A 209 9.76 -6.77 -17.97
C TYR A 209 10.53 -5.65 -18.68
N LEU A 210 10.35 -4.43 -18.21
CA LEU A 210 11.04 -3.22 -18.66
C LEU A 210 11.89 -2.67 -17.51
N GLY A 211 13.00 -3.36 -17.22
CA GLY A 211 13.99 -2.95 -16.22
C GLY A 211 14.88 -1.82 -16.71
N GLY A 212 15.28 -0.92 -15.81
CA GLY A 212 16.08 0.25 -16.11
C GLY A 212 15.27 1.45 -16.63
N TYR A 213 13.95 1.37 -16.64
CA TYR A 213 13.04 2.43 -17.07
C TYR A 213 12.17 2.92 -15.91
N GLY A 214 12.12 4.24 -15.74
CA GLY A 214 11.18 4.92 -14.85
C GLY A 214 10.05 5.58 -15.63
N LEU A 215 8.90 5.77 -14.99
CA LEU A 215 7.80 6.54 -15.56
C LEU A 215 8.19 8.04 -15.58
N ALA A 216 8.22 8.64 -16.76
CA ALA A 216 8.44 10.08 -16.94
C ALA A 216 7.11 10.83 -17.01
N SER A 217 6.19 10.37 -17.84
CA SER A 217 4.86 10.94 -17.96
C SER A 217 3.84 9.87 -18.34
N ALA A 218 2.55 10.19 -18.17
CA ALA A 218 1.44 9.33 -18.58
C ALA A 218 0.38 10.18 -19.29
N GLY A 219 -0.02 9.73 -20.47
CA GLY A 219 -1.08 10.31 -21.29
C GLY A 219 -2.26 9.36 -21.46
N ASP A 220 -3.11 9.62 -22.45
CA ASP A 220 -4.30 8.83 -22.76
C ASP A 220 -3.92 7.46 -23.35
N GLY A 221 -3.75 6.48 -22.48
CA GLY A 221 -3.41 5.11 -22.86
C GLY A 221 -1.94 4.91 -23.26
N GLU A 222 -1.08 5.89 -23.04
CA GLU A 222 0.35 5.79 -23.33
C GLU A 222 1.20 6.22 -22.13
N LEU A 223 2.27 5.49 -21.86
CA LEU A 223 3.28 5.79 -20.86
C LEU A 223 4.57 6.21 -21.56
N GLU A 224 5.11 7.34 -21.17
CA GLU A 224 6.48 7.72 -21.52
C GLU A 224 7.43 7.27 -20.44
N LEU A 225 8.37 6.43 -20.82
CA LEU A 225 9.35 5.83 -19.93
C LEU A 225 10.73 6.41 -20.23
N LYS A 226 11.45 6.82 -19.19
CA LYS A 226 12.82 7.32 -19.29
C LYS A 226 13.81 6.29 -18.78
N GLY A 227 14.72 5.87 -19.63
CA GLY A 227 15.83 5.00 -19.28
C GLY A 227 16.90 5.74 -18.49
N ARG A 228 17.69 5.02 -17.68
CA ARG A 228 18.80 5.59 -16.91
C ARG A 228 19.87 6.28 -17.78
N GLN A 229 20.03 5.86 -19.02
CA GLN A 229 20.98 6.44 -19.98
C GLN A 229 20.36 7.54 -20.86
N GLY A 230 19.17 8.05 -20.47
CA GLY A 230 18.50 9.15 -21.16
C GLY A 230 17.58 8.73 -22.31
N GLY A 231 17.56 7.46 -22.72
CA GLY A 231 16.64 6.97 -23.76
C GLY A 231 15.19 7.09 -23.34
N VAL A 232 14.32 7.48 -24.27
CA VAL A 232 12.87 7.55 -24.06
C VAL A 232 12.21 6.38 -24.79
N ARG A 233 11.27 5.71 -24.13
CA ARG A 233 10.44 4.65 -24.69
C ARG A 233 8.97 4.93 -24.42
N ARG A 234 8.14 4.79 -25.45
CA ARG A 234 6.69 4.86 -25.32
C ARG A 234 6.08 3.47 -25.22
N LEU A 235 5.13 3.31 -24.32
CA LEU A 235 4.45 2.05 -24.05
C LEU A 235 2.94 2.28 -24.01
N ARG A 236 2.19 1.67 -24.92
CA ARG A 236 0.74 1.66 -24.83
C ARG A 236 0.29 0.82 -23.62
N SER A 237 -0.60 1.38 -22.81
CA SER A 237 -1.15 0.73 -21.63
C SER A 237 -2.60 1.12 -21.47
N ALA A 238 -3.49 0.18 -21.65
CA ALA A 238 -4.94 0.42 -21.51
C ALA A 238 -5.34 0.64 -20.04
N PHE A 239 -4.60 0.06 -19.09
CA PHE A 239 -4.79 0.24 -17.65
C PHE A 239 -3.45 0.19 -16.93
N SER A 240 -3.30 0.95 -15.83
CA SER A 240 -2.01 1.03 -15.14
C SER A 240 -2.13 1.02 -13.63
N PHE A 241 -1.16 0.39 -12.98
CA PHE A 241 -0.99 0.42 -11.52
C PHE A 241 0.30 1.15 -11.17
N SER A 242 0.25 1.92 -10.06
CA SER A 242 1.42 2.64 -9.54
C SER A 242 1.80 2.16 -8.15
N PHE A 243 2.97 1.54 -8.06
CA PHE A 243 3.61 1.10 -6.81
C PHE A 243 5.02 1.70 -6.70
N THR A 244 5.14 2.98 -6.97
CA THR A 244 6.42 3.72 -7.06
C THR A 244 7.06 4.06 -5.72
N GLY A 245 6.65 3.36 -4.67
CA GLY A 245 7.20 3.47 -3.33
C GLY A 245 6.37 4.33 -2.39
N MET A 246 6.91 4.51 -1.18
CA MET A 246 6.26 5.19 -0.07
C MET A 246 7.05 6.45 0.28
N LYS A 247 6.38 7.42 0.89
CA LYS A 247 6.98 8.65 1.42
C LYS A 247 6.65 8.76 2.91
N GLY A 248 7.65 9.08 3.72
CA GLY A 248 7.44 9.42 5.13
C GLY A 248 6.58 10.68 5.29
N LEU A 249 5.94 10.79 6.43
CA LEU A 249 5.35 12.06 6.85
C LEU A 249 6.50 13.02 7.16
N SER A 250 6.40 14.26 6.67
CA SER A 250 7.26 15.35 7.15
C SER A 250 6.73 15.73 8.53
N LEU A 251 7.39 15.26 9.58
CA LEU A 251 7.16 15.65 10.96
C LEU A 251 7.84 16.99 11.26
#